data_929360d9dd721f68624e60591a94c8fa
#
_entry.id   929360d9dd721f68624e60591a94c8fa
#
_cell.length_a   1.000
_cell.length_b   1.000
_cell.length_c   1.000
_cell.angle_alpha   90.00
_cell.angle_beta   90.00
_cell.angle_gamma   90.00
#
_symmetry.space_group_name_H-M   'P 1'
#
loop_
_entity.id
_entity.type
_entity.pdbx_description
1 polymer ?
#
loop_
_entity_poly.entity_id
_entity_poly.type
_entity_poly.pdbx_seq_one_letter_code
_entity_poly.pdbx_strand_id
1 'polypeptide(L)'
;MDKKSKKILIIGDSFACEWPNGLAGWPAQLAQQHDVTNLAQAGVGEYKILRQLLNFTKENPWWQHDYDCVIVCHTSPSRVHTPVHPIHKQGLHKDCDLIWNDIESRNSWFNKSLDTAKNWFKYHYDDQYQK
;
A
#
# COMPACT_ATOMS: atom_id res chain seq x y z
N MET A 1 -28.94 0.66 -22.19
CA MET A 1 -27.85 1.64 -22.30
C MET A 1 -26.54 0.91 -22.05
N ASP A 2 -25.68 0.85 -23.03
CA ASP A 2 -24.34 0.35 -22.84
C ASP A 2 -23.61 1.31 -21.92
N LYS A 3 -23.29 0.86 -20.70
CA LYS A 3 -22.47 1.63 -19.79
C LYS A 3 -21.08 1.75 -20.42
N LYS A 4 -20.73 2.96 -20.84
CA LYS A 4 -19.42 3.24 -21.41
C LYS A 4 -18.32 2.80 -20.41
N SER A 5 -17.41 1.94 -20.85
CA SER A 5 -16.25 1.55 -20.07
C SER A 5 -15.45 2.79 -19.62
N LYS A 6 -15.05 2.80 -18.35
CA LYS A 6 -14.23 3.84 -17.75
C LYS A 6 -12.79 3.36 -17.61
N LYS A 7 -11.85 4.29 -17.70
CA LYS A 7 -10.45 4.03 -17.39
C LYS A 7 -10.16 4.46 -15.96
N ILE A 8 -9.79 3.49 -15.11
CA ILE A 8 -9.71 3.65 -13.66
C ILE A 8 -8.29 3.32 -13.18
N LEU A 9 -7.71 4.24 -12.38
CA LEU A 9 -6.46 4.01 -11.68
C LEU A 9 -6.76 3.66 -10.22
N ILE A 10 -6.19 2.57 -9.72
CA ILE A 10 -6.29 2.16 -8.31
C ILE A 10 -4.90 2.25 -7.68
N ILE A 11 -4.81 2.96 -6.55
CA ILE A 11 -3.66 2.96 -5.66
C ILE A 11 -4.11 2.59 -4.25
N GLY A 12 -3.26 1.95 -3.47
CA GLY A 12 -3.64 1.53 -2.13
C GLY A 12 -2.80 0.39 -1.57
N ASP A 13 -3.36 -0.23 -0.55
CA ASP A 13 -2.78 -1.34 0.20
C ASP A 13 -3.37 -2.71 -0.17
N SER A 14 -3.30 -3.65 0.76
CA SER A 14 -3.77 -5.03 0.60
C SER A 14 -5.27 -5.16 0.32
N PHE A 15 -6.09 -4.18 0.69
CA PHE A 15 -7.53 -4.20 0.39
C PHE A 15 -7.85 -3.94 -1.08
N ALA A 16 -6.90 -3.37 -1.81
CA ALA A 16 -7.05 -3.04 -3.22
C ALA A 16 -6.08 -3.81 -4.13
N CYS A 17 -5.08 -4.53 -3.59
CA CYS A 17 -4.09 -5.21 -4.40
C CYS A 17 -4.64 -6.45 -5.11
N GLU A 18 -3.98 -6.83 -6.19
CA GLU A 18 -4.17 -8.13 -6.82
C GLU A 18 -3.40 -9.20 -6.05
N TRP A 19 -4.05 -10.32 -5.75
CA TRP A 19 -3.45 -11.43 -5.03
C TRP A 19 -2.97 -12.52 -5.99
N PRO A 20 -1.72 -13.04 -5.80
CA PRO A 20 -1.11 -14.00 -6.76
C PRO A 20 -1.83 -15.36 -6.83
N ASN A 21 -2.68 -15.67 -5.86
CA ASN A 21 -3.43 -16.94 -5.80
C ASN A 21 -4.78 -16.90 -6.56
N GLY A 22 -5.02 -15.86 -7.36
CA GLY A 22 -6.23 -15.73 -8.16
C GLY A 22 -7.50 -15.44 -7.36
N LEU A 23 -7.39 -15.07 -6.09
CA LEU A 23 -8.53 -14.60 -5.31
C LEU A 23 -9.06 -13.29 -5.91
N ALA A 24 -10.25 -13.36 -6.49
CA ALA A 24 -10.91 -12.21 -7.10
C ALA A 24 -11.54 -11.32 -6.03
N GLY A 25 -10.94 -10.16 -5.79
CA GLY A 25 -11.54 -9.12 -4.97
C GLY A 25 -12.35 -8.11 -5.80
N TRP A 26 -12.77 -7.02 -5.17
CA TRP A 26 -13.52 -5.96 -5.83
C TRP A 26 -12.79 -5.31 -7.03
N PRO A 27 -11.44 -5.18 -7.05
CA PRO A 27 -10.75 -4.65 -8.23
C PRO A 27 -10.92 -5.54 -9.46
N ALA A 28 -10.89 -6.86 -9.29
CA ALA A 28 -11.11 -7.81 -10.37
C ALA A 28 -12.54 -7.75 -10.91
N GLN A 29 -13.53 -7.55 -10.03
CA GLN A 29 -14.94 -7.35 -10.45
C GLN A 29 -15.09 -6.05 -11.26
N LEU A 30 -14.43 -4.99 -10.82
CA LEU A 30 -14.42 -3.71 -11.53
C LEU A 30 -13.78 -3.83 -12.92
N ALA A 31 -12.70 -4.60 -13.03
CA ALA A 31 -11.99 -4.86 -14.28
C ALA A 31 -12.81 -5.66 -15.31
N GLN A 32 -13.89 -6.33 -14.91
CA GLN A 32 -14.80 -6.99 -15.85
C GLN A 32 -15.60 -5.99 -16.71
N GLN A 33 -15.80 -4.78 -16.22
CA GLN A 33 -16.64 -3.77 -16.87
C GLN A 33 -15.86 -2.51 -17.29
N HIS A 34 -14.66 -2.34 -16.77
CA HIS A 34 -13.85 -1.13 -16.93
C HIS A 34 -12.40 -1.48 -17.23
N ASP A 35 -11.67 -0.52 -17.81
CA ASP A 35 -10.22 -0.59 -18.00
C ASP A 35 -9.54 -0.15 -16.71
N VAL A 36 -8.99 -1.10 -15.95
CA VAL A 36 -8.42 -0.87 -14.62
C VAL A 36 -6.90 -1.04 -14.62
N THR A 37 -6.20 0.01 -14.20
CA THR A 37 -4.78 -0.06 -13.84
C THR A 37 -4.68 -0.10 -12.32
N ASN A 38 -4.20 -1.21 -11.77
CA ASN A 38 -4.09 -1.41 -10.32
C ASN A 38 -2.62 -1.40 -9.89
N LEU A 39 -2.23 -0.38 -9.11
CA LEU A 39 -0.89 -0.20 -8.55
C LEU A 39 -0.81 -0.56 -7.07
N ALA A 40 -1.93 -0.95 -6.46
CA ALA A 40 -1.99 -1.26 -5.03
C ALA A 40 -1.08 -2.44 -4.66
N GLN A 41 -0.47 -2.37 -3.48
CA GLN A 41 0.45 -3.37 -2.98
C GLN A 41 0.11 -3.77 -1.55
N ALA A 42 0.24 -5.07 -1.25
CA ALA A 42 0.01 -5.57 0.10
C ALA A 42 1.03 -4.99 1.10
N GLY A 43 0.55 -4.67 2.30
CA GLY A 43 1.38 -4.31 3.44
C GLY A 43 2.04 -2.94 3.38
N VAL A 44 1.68 -2.07 2.45
CA VAL A 44 2.24 -0.72 2.34
C VAL A 44 1.53 0.29 3.23
N GLY A 45 2.28 1.28 3.70
CA GLY A 45 1.75 2.45 4.42
C GLY A 45 1.44 3.62 3.49
N GLU A 46 0.91 4.71 4.06
CA GLU A 46 0.46 5.89 3.29
C GLU A 46 1.58 6.49 2.43
N TYR A 47 2.81 6.53 2.92
CA TYR A 47 3.93 7.05 2.13
C TYR A 47 4.16 6.25 0.84
N LYS A 48 4.10 4.92 0.90
CA LYS A 48 4.25 4.08 -0.29
C LYS A 48 3.06 4.20 -1.23
N ILE A 49 1.84 4.38 -0.70
CA ILE A 49 0.64 4.66 -1.52
C ILE A 49 0.82 5.97 -2.29
N LEU A 50 1.29 7.02 -1.63
CA LEU A 50 1.64 8.27 -2.32
C LEU A 50 2.71 8.04 -3.39
N ARG A 51 3.73 7.23 -3.10
CA ARG A 51 4.79 6.89 -4.08
C ARG A 51 4.26 6.11 -5.28
N GLN A 52 3.24 5.28 -5.14
CA GLN A 52 2.56 4.63 -6.27
C GLN A 52 2.07 5.69 -7.27
N LEU A 53 1.35 6.70 -6.78
CA LEU A 53 0.86 7.78 -7.63
C LEU A 53 1.99 8.60 -8.24
N LEU A 54 2.95 9.06 -7.44
CA LEU A 54 4.05 9.90 -7.91
C LEU A 54 4.92 9.23 -8.97
N ASN A 55 5.22 7.95 -8.79
CA ASN A 55 5.97 7.18 -9.79
C ASN A 55 5.17 7.02 -11.09
N PHE A 56 3.88 6.71 -10.96
CA PHE A 56 2.99 6.57 -12.10
C PHE A 56 2.86 7.87 -12.91
N THR A 57 2.65 9.01 -12.24
CA THR A 57 2.50 10.31 -12.89
C THR A 57 3.78 10.76 -13.58
N LYS A 58 4.94 10.39 -13.05
CA LYS A 58 6.23 10.67 -13.67
C LYS A 58 6.41 9.94 -15.01
N GLU A 59 5.94 8.70 -15.09
CA GLU A 59 6.00 7.88 -16.31
C GLU A 59 4.84 8.19 -17.27
N ASN A 60 3.75 8.72 -16.76
CA ASN A 60 2.52 9.02 -17.50
C ASN A 60 2.07 10.47 -17.29
N PRO A 61 2.76 11.46 -17.84
CA PRO A 61 2.49 12.88 -17.56
C PRO A 61 1.08 13.36 -17.95
N TRP A 62 0.42 12.66 -18.88
CA TRP A 62 -0.94 12.96 -19.33
C TRP A 62 -2.04 12.15 -18.64
N TRP A 63 -1.75 11.47 -17.56
CA TRP A 63 -2.66 10.56 -16.88
C TRP A 63 -4.02 11.20 -16.51
N GLN A 64 -4.07 12.48 -16.19
CA GLN A 64 -5.30 13.19 -15.86
C GLN A 64 -6.28 13.27 -17.05
N HIS A 65 -5.76 13.23 -18.26
CA HIS A 65 -6.57 13.20 -19.47
C HIS A 65 -6.99 11.78 -19.86
N ASP A 66 -6.17 10.80 -19.49
CA ASP A 66 -6.36 9.42 -19.90
C ASP A 66 -7.27 8.64 -18.94
N TYR A 67 -7.32 9.00 -17.65
CA TYR A 67 -8.10 8.30 -16.64
C TYR A 67 -9.34 9.08 -16.25
N ASP A 68 -10.47 8.36 -16.18
CA ASP A 68 -11.77 8.91 -15.78
C ASP A 68 -11.86 9.11 -14.26
N CYS A 69 -11.22 8.24 -13.48
CA CYS A 69 -11.16 8.38 -12.03
C CYS A 69 -9.95 7.67 -11.41
N VAL A 70 -9.62 8.09 -10.18
CA VAL A 70 -8.63 7.46 -9.32
C VAL A 70 -9.31 7.00 -8.04
N ILE A 71 -9.09 5.74 -7.69
CA ILE A 71 -9.54 5.17 -6.42
C ILE A 71 -8.32 5.06 -5.51
N VAL A 72 -8.39 5.69 -4.35
CA VAL A 72 -7.36 5.65 -3.32
C VAL A 72 -7.86 4.84 -2.13
N CYS A 73 -7.20 3.71 -1.86
CA CYS A 73 -7.45 2.91 -0.67
C CYS A 73 -6.40 3.24 0.38
N HIS A 74 -6.79 4.06 1.35
CA HIS A 74 -5.96 4.39 2.49
C HIS A 74 -5.72 3.17 3.39
N THR A 75 -4.64 3.21 4.15
CA THR A 75 -4.25 2.14 5.04
C THR A 75 -4.27 2.55 6.52
N SER A 76 -3.92 1.62 7.40
CA SER A 76 -3.77 1.91 8.83
C SER A 76 -2.65 2.91 9.09
N PRO A 77 -2.88 3.95 9.90
CA PRO A 77 -1.88 4.94 10.25
C PRO A 77 -0.73 4.38 11.10
N SER A 78 -0.89 3.19 11.66
CA SER A 78 0.11 2.53 12.50
C SER A 78 1.25 1.84 11.72
N ARG A 79 1.26 1.90 10.40
CA ARG A 79 2.34 1.33 9.59
C ARG A 79 3.54 2.26 9.54
N VAL A 80 4.71 1.74 9.89
CA VAL A 80 5.97 2.49 9.86
C VAL A 80 6.68 2.25 8.55
N HIS A 81 6.92 3.32 7.80
CA HIS A 81 7.61 3.24 6.52
C HIS A 81 9.02 2.66 6.66
N THR A 82 9.31 1.68 5.82
CA THR A 82 10.66 1.12 5.65
C THR A 82 10.99 0.98 4.17
N PRO A 83 12.14 1.51 3.72
CA PRO A 83 12.60 1.31 2.33
C PRO A 83 12.85 -0.17 2.03
N VAL A 84 13.38 -0.89 3.02
CA VAL A 84 13.65 -2.33 2.98
C VAL A 84 13.12 -2.94 4.27
N HIS A 85 12.26 -3.95 4.14
CA HIS A 85 11.68 -4.60 5.32
C HIS A 85 12.79 -5.29 6.15
N PRO A 86 12.92 -4.98 7.46
CA PRO A 86 14.01 -5.49 8.27
C PRO A 86 13.93 -7.00 8.52
N ILE A 87 12.75 -7.60 8.42
CA ILE A 87 12.50 -9.03 8.67
C ILE A 87 12.32 -9.79 7.36
N HIS A 88 11.39 -9.35 6.50
CA HIS A 88 11.06 -10.04 5.26
C HIS A 88 11.98 -9.59 4.12
N LYS A 89 12.94 -10.42 3.77
CA LYS A 89 13.93 -10.12 2.71
C LYS A 89 13.53 -10.64 1.33
N GLN A 90 12.56 -11.54 1.28
CA GLN A 90 12.09 -12.18 0.06
C GLN A 90 10.57 -12.36 0.06
N GLY A 91 10.01 -12.66 -1.09
CA GLY A 91 8.59 -12.96 -1.25
C GLY A 91 7.69 -11.73 -1.24
N LEU A 92 6.41 -11.96 -1.03
CA LEU A 92 5.35 -10.94 -1.12
C LEU A 92 5.54 -9.79 -0.13
N HIS A 93 6.11 -10.05 1.04
CA HIS A 93 6.23 -9.07 2.12
C HIS A 93 7.55 -8.29 2.13
N LYS A 94 8.45 -8.51 1.17
CA LYS A 94 9.75 -7.82 1.11
C LYS A 94 9.64 -6.29 0.99
N ASP A 95 8.59 -5.83 0.34
CA ASP A 95 8.34 -4.41 0.09
C ASP A 95 7.27 -3.82 1.03
N CYS A 96 6.81 -4.59 2.02
CA CYS A 96 5.87 -4.13 3.03
C CYS A 96 6.51 -3.15 4.01
N ASP A 97 5.67 -2.32 4.62
CA ASP A 97 6.05 -1.50 5.77
C ASP A 97 5.90 -2.29 7.08
N LEU A 98 6.53 -1.81 8.15
CA LEU A 98 6.42 -2.43 9.47
C LEU A 98 5.02 -2.22 10.04
N ILE A 99 4.43 -3.30 10.53
CA ILE A 99 3.21 -3.27 11.33
C ILE A 99 3.55 -3.50 12.81
N TRP A 100 2.62 -3.14 13.70
CA TRP A 100 2.81 -3.32 15.14
C TRP A 100 3.15 -4.76 15.52
N ASN A 101 2.52 -5.74 14.89
CA ASN A 101 2.80 -7.15 15.15
C ASN A 101 4.25 -7.57 14.84
N ASP A 102 4.85 -7.00 13.80
CA ASP A 102 6.27 -7.23 13.49
C ASP A 102 7.19 -6.69 14.59
N ILE A 103 6.78 -5.59 15.22
CA ILE A 103 7.56 -4.88 16.23
C ILE A 103 7.42 -5.56 17.59
N GLU A 104 6.20 -5.96 17.96
CA GLU A 104 5.90 -6.51 19.28
C GLU A 104 6.30 -7.98 19.42
N SER A 105 6.04 -8.79 18.39
CA SER A 105 6.23 -10.25 18.45
C SER A 105 7.67 -10.71 18.26
N ARG A 106 8.59 -9.81 17.91
CA ARG A 106 9.96 -10.15 17.56
C ARG A 106 10.97 -9.66 18.57
N ASN A 107 11.99 -10.49 18.81
CA ASN A 107 13.14 -10.09 19.63
C ASN A 107 14.03 -9.14 18.82
N SER A 108 14.11 -7.87 19.25
CA SER A 108 14.84 -6.80 18.56
C SER A 108 16.37 -6.83 18.80
N TRP A 109 16.89 -7.79 19.55
CA TRP A 109 18.30 -7.86 19.96
C TRP A 109 19.30 -7.73 18.80
N PHE A 110 18.92 -8.19 17.62
CA PHE A 110 19.78 -8.21 16.44
C PHE A 110 19.36 -7.21 15.35
N ASN A 111 18.32 -6.39 15.60
CA ASN A 111 17.79 -5.51 14.58
C ASN A 111 17.51 -4.11 15.14
N LYS A 112 18.45 -3.19 14.89
CA LYS A 112 18.35 -1.80 15.33
C LYS A 112 17.13 -1.07 14.77
N SER A 113 16.67 -1.42 13.57
CA SER A 113 15.49 -0.81 12.97
C SER A 113 14.22 -1.16 13.73
N LEU A 114 14.09 -2.42 14.19
CA LEU A 114 12.97 -2.85 15.02
C LEU A 114 12.98 -2.20 16.39
N ASP A 115 14.15 -2.08 17.00
CA ASP A 115 14.31 -1.43 18.29
C ASP A 115 13.96 0.07 18.23
N THR A 116 14.41 0.75 17.19
CA THR A 116 14.06 2.15 16.92
C THR A 116 12.56 2.31 16.69
N ALA A 117 11.94 1.46 15.89
CA ALA A 117 10.50 1.49 15.65
C ALA A 117 9.70 1.25 16.95
N LYS A 118 10.11 0.30 17.77
CA LYS A 118 9.52 0.00 19.06
C LYS A 118 9.55 1.20 20.01
N ASN A 119 10.72 1.87 20.09
CA ASN A 119 10.89 3.07 20.89
C ASN A 119 10.04 4.23 20.35
N TRP A 120 9.97 4.39 19.03
CA TRP A 120 9.11 5.41 18.44
C TRP A 120 7.64 5.21 18.80
N PHE A 121 7.10 4.00 18.67
CA PHE A 121 5.74 3.68 19.08
C PHE A 121 5.50 3.92 20.57
N LYS A 122 6.46 3.55 21.41
CA LYS A 122 6.34 3.69 22.85
C LYS A 122 6.30 5.15 23.31
N TYR A 123 7.07 6.02 22.67
CA TYR A 123 7.31 7.36 23.19
C TYR A 123 6.73 8.49 22.33
N HIS A 124 6.47 8.25 21.07
CA HIS A 124 6.11 9.31 20.11
C HIS A 124 4.82 9.05 19.33
N TYR A 125 4.37 7.80 19.25
CA TYR A 125 3.15 7.49 18.52
C TYR A 125 1.92 7.96 19.29
N ASP A 126 1.07 8.74 18.63
CA ASP A 126 -0.24 9.14 19.13
C ASP A 126 -1.31 8.83 18.08
N ASP A 127 -2.14 7.83 18.37
CA ASP A 127 -3.19 7.36 17.47
C ASP A 127 -4.24 8.44 17.16
N GLN A 128 -4.42 9.43 18.04
CA GLN A 128 -5.38 10.51 17.83
C GLN A 128 -4.95 11.47 16.72
N TYR A 129 -3.65 11.67 16.53
CA TYR A 129 -3.10 12.52 15.48
C TYR A 129 -2.94 11.82 14.14
N GLN A 130 -3.06 10.50 14.09
CA GLN A 130 -2.91 9.69 12.88
C GLN A 130 -4.25 9.42 12.18
N LYS A 131 -5.34 9.73 12.86
CA LYS A 131 -6.70 9.61 12.32
C LYS A 131 -7.13 10.94 11.71
#